data_67739436078c904fe7c2fe773b779585
#
_entry.id   67739436078c904fe7c2fe773b779585
#
_cell.length_a   1.000
_cell.length_b   1.000
_cell.length_c   1.000
_cell.angle_alpha   90.00
_cell.angle_beta   90.00
_cell.angle_gamma   90.00
#
_symmetry.space_group_name_H-M   'P 1'
#
loop_
_entity.id
_entity.type
_entity.pdbx_description
1 polymer ?
#
loop_
_entity_poly.entity_id
_entity_poly.type
_entity_poly.pdbx_seq_one_letter_code
_entity_poly.pdbx_strand_id
1 'polypeptide(L)'
;VGGHHLGWWVILFPVVGGLIVGVMAKYGSSKIKGHGIPEAMEAVLVNRSRIEPKVALLKPISAAIAIGTGGPFGAEGPIIQTGGALGSLVGQVLHTTAVERKVLLACGAAAGMSATFNTPIAGVVLAIELLLFEFKSRSFIPLVIASTLATAVHMQLLGPGPMFQVGAVDFAIPRALPFYLVLGPICGLAAIVLSKALYWVEDLFEKLPMDELWWPAIGALGLGIIGFFVPRVLGVGYDTIGAILNGELAWKVLLVVMMAKFAALVISLGSGTSGGLLAPTFMWSAAMGGLFAMIGNHVFPNAHLSPGAFALVAMGAVFGAASRATFSFIIFAFEITRDYNSVLPLMLVAVIADGIAMLFMPRSSIMTEKLARRGLRVHQDYEADALTQVTVAETMEKDPPVIAAGTKVGEVADRIARHDPAVARYEALLIQDNGKLAGIVTRGDILRALDRDSSGMITVEEAGSTRLVVTYPDELVSEAAAKMLHQDVGRLPVVDRSDERKAVGYLGRASILAARTRRLRDEHVREQGWWGTAASRTTKVQGS
;
A
#
# COMPACT_ATOMS: atom_id res chain seq x y z
N VAL A 1 38.61 -1.82 -3.57
CA VAL A 1 37.81 -0.61 -3.47
C VAL A 1 37.73 -0.01 -4.85
N GLY A 2 36.64 -0.25 -5.58
CA GLY A 2 36.45 0.37 -6.89
C GLY A 2 36.31 1.89 -6.74
N GLY A 3 37.38 2.64 -7.04
CA GLY A 3 37.31 4.09 -7.18
C GLY A 3 36.58 4.45 -8.49
N HIS A 4 35.83 5.54 -8.51
CA HIS A 4 35.34 6.08 -9.77
C HIS A 4 36.51 6.71 -10.57
N HIS A 5 36.53 6.47 -11.88
CA HIS A 5 37.54 7.04 -12.78
C HIS A 5 37.14 8.41 -13.34
N LEU A 6 35.96 8.92 -12.97
CA LEU A 6 35.33 10.11 -13.56
C LEU A 6 35.65 11.43 -12.85
N GLY A 7 36.43 11.39 -11.75
CA GLY A 7 36.74 12.59 -10.99
C GLY A 7 35.49 13.33 -10.50
N TRP A 8 35.49 14.66 -10.56
CA TRP A 8 34.36 15.50 -10.13
C TRP A 8 33.10 15.36 -11.02
N TRP A 9 33.19 14.80 -12.21
CA TRP A 9 32.06 14.51 -13.10
C TRP A 9 31.02 13.58 -12.46
N VAL A 10 31.45 12.75 -11.50
CA VAL A 10 30.57 11.88 -10.72
C VAL A 10 29.44 12.65 -10.04
N ILE A 11 29.66 13.92 -9.69
CA ILE A 11 28.64 14.78 -9.08
C ILE A 11 27.60 15.21 -10.12
N LEU A 12 28.04 15.49 -11.36
CA LEU A 12 27.15 16.04 -12.40
C LEU A 12 26.28 14.99 -13.08
N PHE A 13 26.73 13.75 -13.25
CA PHE A 13 25.94 12.72 -13.91
C PHE A 13 24.58 12.47 -13.23
N PRO A 14 24.51 12.28 -11.90
CA PRO A 14 23.21 12.14 -11.23
C PRO A 14 22.31 13.38 -11.39
N VAL A 15 22.89 14.59 -11.38
CA VAL A 15 22.14 15.83 -11.53
C VAL A 15 21.47 15.91 -12.90
N VAL A 16 22.19 15.56 -13.97
CA VAL A 16 21.64 15.50 -15.33
C VAL A 16 20.53 14.45 -15.41
N GLY A 17 20.75 13.25 -14.84
CA GLY A 17 19.74 12.20 -14.76
C GLY A 17 18.49 12.65 -14.00
N GLY A 18 18.67 13.29 -12.84
CA GLY A 18 17.59 13.85 -12.04
C GLY A 18 16.77 14.90 -12.80
N LEU A 19 17.45 15.79 -13.54
CA LEU A 19 16.79 16.79 -14.38
C LEU A 19 15.94 16.14 -15.48
N ILE A 20 16.48 15.14 -16.18
CA ILE A 20 15.74 14.42 -17.23
C ILE A 20 14.49 13.75 -16.62
N VAL A 21 14.64 13.08 -15.48
CA VAL A 21 13.51 12.46 -14.77
C VAL A 21 12.48 13.49 -14.32
N GLY A 22 12.91 14.66 -13.84
CA GLY A 22 12.03 15.78 -13.50
C GLY A 22 11.19 16.25 -14.69
N VAL A 23 11.83 16.43 -15.86
CA VAL A 23 11.16 16.76 -17.12
C VAL A 23 10.15 15.68 -17.52
N MET A 24 10.54 14.41 -17.47
CA MET A 24 9.66 13.27 -17.76
C MET A 24 8.46 13.22 -16.81
N ALA A 25 8.66 13.53 -15.53
CA ALA A 25 7.58 13.54 -14.55
C ALA A 25 6.60 14.69 -14.79
N LYS A 26 7.10 15.88 -15.14
CA LYS A 26 6.27 17.06 -15.35
C LYS A 26 5.48 16.99 -16.66
N TYR A 27 6.12 16.64 -17.76
CA TYR A 27 5.51 16.67 -19.10
C TYR A 27 4.97 15.31 -19.57
N GLY A 28 5.45 14.21 -18.98
CA GLY A 28 5.02 12.86 -19.30
C GLY A 28 3.90 12.35 -18.38
N SER A 29 4.26 11.93 -17.18
CA SER A 29 3.33 11.46 -16.15
C SER A 29 3.92 11.62 -14.75
N SER A 30 3.19 12.27 -13.85
CA SER A 30 3.60 12.39 -12.44
C SER A 30 3.66 11.05 -11.70
N LYS A 31 2.99 10.01 -12.23
CA LYS A 31 2.96 8.65 -11.66
C LYS A 31 4.28 7.89 -11.79
N ILE A 32 5.29 8.45 -12.46
CA ILE A 32 6.63 7.85 -12.51
C ILE A 32 7.50 8.23 -11.31
N LYS A 33 7.12 9.24 -10.52
CA LYS A 33 7.83 9.66 -9.30
C LYS A 33 7.80 8.57 -8.23
N GLY A 34 8.85 8.52 -7.42
CA GLY A 34 8.96 7.60 -6.29
C GLY A 34 9.24 6.15 -6.70
N HIS A 35 8.97 5.23 -5.77
CA HIS A 35 9.34 3.82 -5.96
C HIS A 35 8.29 2.95 -6.69
N GLY A 36 7.12 3.48 -7.02
CA GLY A 36 6.16 2.86 -7.94
C GLY A 36 5.17 1.88 -7.33
N ILE A 37 5.43 1.32 -6.15
CA ILE A 37 4.51 0.36 -5.50
C ILE A 37 3.23 1.06 -5.03
N PRO A 38 3.25 2.23 -4.37
CA PRO A 38 2.04 2.94 -3.99
C PRO A 38 1.15 3.31 -5.17
N GLU A 39 1.73 3.65 -6.31
CA GLU A 39 0.99 3.95 -7.54
C GLU A 39 0.28 2.72 -8.10
N ALA A 40 0.90 1.54 -8.01
CA ALA A 40 0.26 0.27 -8.37
C ALA A 40 -0.86 -0.09 -7.38
N MET A 41 -0.64 0.12 -6.08
CA MET A 41 -1.67 -0.07 -5.03
C MET A 41 -2.86 0.87 -5.25
N GLU A 42 -2.62 2.16 -5.54
CA GLU A 42 -3.66 3.15 -5.84
C GLU A 42 -4.49 2.73 -7.06
N ALA A 43 -3.84 2.25 -8.12
CA ALA A 43 -4.54 1.77 -9.30
C ALA A 43 -5.49 0.61 -8.97
N VAL A 44 -5.08 -0.30 -8.08
CA VAL A 44 -5.90 -1.42 -7.62
C VAL A 44 -7.07 -0.94 -6.76
N LEU A 45 -6.84 -0.01 -5.84
CA LEU A 45 -7.83 0.42 -4.85
C LEU A 45 -8.90 1.37 -5.43
N VAL A 46 -8.48 2.33 -6.27
CA VAL A 46 -9.34 3.45 -6.69
C VAL A 46 -9.67 3.42 -8.18
N ASN A 47 -8.70 3.04 -9.03
CA ASN A 47 -8.81 3.19 -10.47
C ASN A 47 -9.30 1.92 -11.19
N ARG A 48 -10.02 1.01 -10.52
CA ARG A 48 -10.48 -0.28 -11.08
C ARG A 48 -9.34 -1.05 -11.77
N SER A 49 -8.14 -0.97 -11.21
CA SER A 49 -6.90 -1.57 -11.71
C SER A 49 -6.49 -1.08 -13.11
N ARG A 50 -6.85 0.15 -13.49
CA ARG A 50 -6.42 0.80 -14.73
C ARG A 50 -5.17 1.62 -14.49
N ILE A 51 -4.13 1.32 -15.25
CA ILE A 51 -2.90 2.11 -15.30
C ILE A 51 -2.81 2.73 -16.70
N GLU A 52 -2.39 4.00 -16.76
CA GLU A 52 -2.21 4.70 -18.03
C GLU A 52 -1.11 4.04 -18.87
N PRO A 53 -1.32 3.81 -20.19
CA PRO A 53 -0.32 3.21 -21.08
C PRO A 53 1.04 3.93 -21.05
N LYS A 54 1.03 5.24 -20.88
CA LYS A 54 2.26 6.05 -20.78
C LYS A 54 3.17 5.59 -19.65
N VAL A 55 2.59 5.17 -18.51
CA VAL A 55 3.36 4.76 -17.33
C VAL A 55 4.15 3.48 -17.62
N ALA A 56 3.60 2.55 -18.40
CA ALA A 56 4.28 1.31 -18.79
C ALA A 56 5.60 1.55 -19.54
N LEU A 57 5.71 2.66 -20.27
CA LEU A 57 6.92 3.05 -21.01
C LEU A 57 7.78 4.04 -20.19
N LEU A 58 7.16 5.06 -19.61
CA LEU A 58 7.91 6.14 -18.95
C LEU A 58 8.57 5.67 -17.65
N LYS A 59 7.94 4.75 -16.91
CA LYS A 59 8.50 4.26 -15.63
C LYS A 59 9.83 3.51 -15.81
N PRO A 60 9.95 2.49 -16.66
CA PRO A 60 11.22 1.81 -16.85
C PRO A 60 12.30 2.74 -17.45
N ILE A 61 11.93 3.62 -18.37
CA ILE A 61 12.90 4.57 -18.97
C ILE A 61 13.41 5.56 -17.92
N SER A 62 12.52 6.16 -17.12
CA SER A 62 12.92 7.09 -16.06
C SER A 62 13.77 6.44 -14.99
N ALA A 63 13.44 5.20 -14.60
CA ALA A 63 14.24 4.45 -13.64
C ALA A 63 15.61 4.05 -14.20
N ALA A 64 15.67 3.63 -15.48
CA ALA A 64 16.93 3.30 -16.15
C ALA A 64 17.85 4.52 -16.23
N ILE A 65 17.31 5.71 -16.55
CA ILE A 65 18.08 6.97 -16.55
C ILE A 65 18.57 7.30 -15.13
N ALA A 66 17.66 7.26 -14.14
CA ALA A 66 18.03 7.57 -12.76
C ALA A 66 19.13 6.65 -12.23
N ILE A 67 19.00 5.33 -12.43
CA ILE A 67 19.97 4.33 -11.97
C ILE A 67 21.26 4.42 -12.78
N GLY A 68 21.17 4.52 -14.12
CA GLY A 68 22.31 4.56 -15.03
C GLY A 68 23.20 5.80 -14.84
N THR A 69 22.64 6.91 -14.35
CA THR A 69 23.39 8.13 -14.01
C THR A 69 23.95 8.12 -12.58
N GLY A 70 23.79 7.02 -11.84
CA GLY A 70 24.33 6.85 -10.48
C GLY A 70 23.32 6.85 -9.36
N GLY A 71 22.01 6.94 -9.66
CA GLY A 71 20.94 6.90 -8.67
C GLY A 71 21.05 5.67 -7.74
N PRO A 72 20.92 5.84 -6.40
CA PRO A 72 21.16 4.79 -5.42
C PRO A 72 19.95 3.84 -5.30
N PHE A 73 19.34 3.46 -6.41
CA PHE A 73 18.04 2.80 -6.49
C PHE A 73 18.15 1.38 -7.02
N GLY A 74 17.20 0.54 -6.62
CA GLY A 74 16.95 -0.74 -7.26
C GLY A 74 15.96 -0.63 -8.43
N ALA A 75 15.86 -1.69 -9.22
CA ALA A 75 14.91 -1.80 -10.33
C ALA A 75 13.53 -2.30 -9.88
N GLU A 76 13.37 -2.75 -8.65
CA GLU A 76 12.27 -3.58 -8.16
C GLU A 76 10.91 -2.87 -8.20
N GLY A 77 10.85 -1.68 -7.63
CA GLY A 77 9.62 -0.89 -7.67
C GLY A 77 9.18 -0.53 -9.09
N PRO A 78 10.09 0.03 -9.91
CA PRO A 78 9.84 0.26 -11.32
C PRO A 78 9.38 -0.97 -12.09
N ILE A 79 9.95 -2.14 -11.82
CA ILE A 79 9.57 -3.40 -12.49
C ILE A 79 8.18 -3.88 -12.04
N ILE A 80 7.87 -3.81 -10.74
CA ILE A 80 6.53 -4.13 -10.23
C ILE A 80 5.48 -3.21 -10.88
N GLN A 81 5.75 -1.91 -10.94
CA GLN A 81 4.83 -0.95 -11.56
C GLN A 81 4.71 -1.17 -13.08
N THR A 82 5.83 -1.43 -13.77
CA THR A 82 5.83 -1.67 -15.23
C THR A 82 5.12 -2.98 -15.57
N GLY A 83 5.47 -4.08 -14.87
CA GLY A 83 4.80 -5.38 -15.04
C GLY A 83 3.31 -5.26 -14.73
N GLY A 84 2.95 -4.60 -13.62
CA GLY A 84 1.56 -4.32 -13.27
C GLY A 84 0.84 -3.48 -14.33
N ALA A 85 1.50 -2.47 -14.91
CA ALA A 85 0.95 -1.67 -16.00
C ALA A 85 0.69 -2.51 -17.25
N LEU A 86 1.63 -3.37 -17.64
CA LEU A 86 1.45 -4.28 -18.77
C LEU A 86 0.29 -5.27 -18.52
N GLY A 87 0.21 -5.88 -17.33
CA GLY A 87 -0.91 -6.73 -16.95
C GLY A 87 -2.25 -6.00 -16.96
N SER A 88 -2.28 -4.76 -16.45
CA SER A 88 -3.45 -3.88 -16.52
C SER A 88 -3.85 -3.55 -17.96
N LEU A 89 -2.88 -3.27 -18.85
CA LEU A 89 -3.13 -3.00 -20.26
C LEU A 89 -3.74 -4.20 -20.98
N VAL A 90 -3.24 -5.41 -20.73
CA VAL A 90 -3.86 -6.64 -21.25
C VAL A 90 -5.33 -6.72 -20.82
N GLY A 91 -5.63 -6.45 -19.53
CA GLY A 91 -6.99 -6.42 -19.04
C GLY A 91 -7.84 -5.25 -19.58
N GLN A 92 -7.23 -4.16 -20.08
CA GLN A 92 -7.93 -3.06 -20.73
C GLN A 92 -8.21 -3.32 -22.21
N VAL A 93 -7.35 -4.10 -22.87
CA VAL A 93 -7.52 -4.51 -24.27
C VAL A 93 -8.57 -5.62 -24.38
N LEU A 94 -8.51 -6.58 -23.46
CA LEU A 94 -9.45 -7.70 -23.40
C LEU A 94 -10.77 -7.27 -22.74
N HIS A 95 -11.82 -8.05 -22.99
CA HIS A 95 -13.14 -7.86 -22.35
C HIS A 95 -13.14 -8.49 -20.96
N THR A 96 -12.66 -7.76 -19.95
CA THR A 96 -12.48 -8.26 -18.58
C THR A 96 -13.31 -7.51 -17.56
N THR A 97 -13.59 -8.16 -16.43
CA THR A 97 -14.12 -7.51 -15.23
C THR A 97 -13.03 -6.72 -14.50
N ALA A 98 -13.42 -5.82 -13.60
CA ALA A 98 -12.47 -5.10 -12.75
C ALA A 98 -11.61 -6.07 -11.90
N VAL A 99 -12.21 -7.16 -11.43
CA VAL A 99 -11.52 -8.21 -10.64
C VAL A 99 -10.51 -8.98 -11.50
N GLU A 100 -10.87 -9.40 -12.71
CA GLU A 100 -9.94 -10.07 -13.62
C GLU A 100 -8.77 -9.15 -13.97
N ARG A 101 -9.02 -7.84 -14.18
CA ARG A 101 -7.97 -6.86 -14.43
C ARG A 101 -7.08 -6.63 -13.21
N LYS A 102 -7.62 -6.66 -12.00
CA LYS A 102 -6.86 -6.65 -10.75
C LYS A 102 -5.88 -7.82 -10.69
N VAL A 103 -6.36 -9.02 -11.01
CA VAL A 103 -5.53 -10.23 -11.05
C VAL A 103 -4.47 -10.13 -12.14
N LEU A 104 -4.80 -9.67 -13.35
CA LEU A 104 -3.84 -9.49 -14.44
C LEU A 104 -2.74 -8.47 -14.09
N LEU A 105 -3.11 -7.35 -13.44
CA LEU A 105 -2.14 -6.37 -12.91
C LEU A 105 -1.18 -7.03 -11.93
N ALA A 106 -1.72 -7.79 -10.97
CA ALA A 106 -0.91 -8.50 -9.98
C ALA A 106 -0.02 -9.59 -10.61
N CYS A 107 -0.52 -10.31 -11.63
CA CYS A 107 0.27 -11.28 -12.42
C CYS A 107 1.47 -10.61 -13.10
N GLY A 108 1.26 -9.44 -13.72
CA GLY A 108 2.34 -8.69 -14.33
C GLY A 108 3.39 -8.22 -13.32
N ALA A 109 2.95 -7.74 -12.16
CA ALA A 109 3.83 -7.34 -11.07
C ALA A 109 4.64 -8.52 -10.49
N ALA A 110 3.97 -9.66 -10.23
CA ALA A 110 4.62 -10.89 -9.78
C ALA A 110 5.65 -11.40 -10.79
N ALA A 111 5.28 -11.44 -12.08
CA ALA A 111 6.17 -11.83 -13.15
C ALA A 111 7.41 -10.93 -13.25
N GLY A 112 7.24 -9.60 -13.11
CA GLY A 112 8.33 -8.64 -13.10
C GLY A 112 9.31 -8.88 -11.96
N MET A 113 8.80 -9.08 -10.73
CA MET A 113 9.62 -9.39 -9.56
C MET A 113 10.37 -10.71 -9.72
N SER A 114 9.67 -11.76 -10.14
CA SER A 114 10.23 -13.10 -10.32
C SER A 114 11.29 -13.17 -11.41
N ALA A 115 11.05 -12.46 -12.53
CA ALA A 115 12.01 -12.36 -13.62
C ALA A 115 13.28 -11.59 -13.24
N THR A 116 13.19 -10.63 -12.33
CA THR A 116 14.35 -9.83 -11.91
C THR A 116 15.26 -10.58 -10.95
N PHE A 117 14.66 -11.28 -9.97
CA PHE A 117 15.41 -11.85 -8.84
C PHE A 117 15.51 -13.36 -8.84
N ASN A 118 14.90 -14.04 -9.81
CA ASN A 118 14.79 -15.50 -9.79
C ASN A 118 14.09 -16.04 -8.52
N THR A 119 13.01 -15.32 -8.10
CA THR A 119 12.27 -15.56 -6.85
C THR A 119 10.78 -15.80 -7.14
N PRO A 120 10.42 -16.99 -7.65
CA PRO A 120 9.04 -17.27 -8.07
C PRO A 120 8.03 -17.24 -6.92
N ILE A 121 8.36 -17.76 -5.75
CA ILE A 121 7.44 -17.84 -4.61
C ILE A 121 7.25 -16.44 -4.01
N ALA A 122 8.34 -15.73 -3.76
CA ALA A 122 8.28 -14.38 -3.20
C ALA A 122 7.53 -13.40 -4.11
N GLY A 123 7.69 -13.52 -5.43
CA GLY A 123 6.94 -12.71 -6.40
C GLY A 123 5.43 -12.90 -6.29
N VAL A 124 4.95 -14.15 -6.13
CA VAL A 124 3.54 -14.48 -5.92
C VAL A 124 3.04 -13.90 -4.60
N VAL A 125 3.75 -14.17 -3.50
CA VAL A 125 3.34 -13.76 -2.16
C VAL A 125 3.35 -12.23 -2.03
N LEU A 126 4.34 -11.56 -2.61
CA LEU A 126 4.42 -10.09 -2.64
C LEU A 126 3.22 -9.46 -3.38
N ALA A 127 2.83 -10.03 -4.52
CA ALA A 127 1.66 -9.56 -5.25
C ALA A 127 0.36 -9.76 -4.47
N ILE A 128 0.26 -10.82 -3.66
CA ILE A 128 -0.87 -11.05 -2.75
C ILE A 128 -0.85 -10.02 -1.61
N GLU A 129 0.26 -9.85 -0.90
CA GLU A 129 0.36 -8.96 0.27
C GLU A 129 0.26 -7.48 -0.09
N LEU A 130 0.87 -7.03 -1.20
CA LEU A 130 0.94 -5.61 -1.54
C LEU A 130 -0.09 -5.12 -2.56
N LEU A 131 -0.66 -6.02 -3.39
CA LEU A 131 -1.54 -5.58 -4.48
C LEU A 131 -2.93 -6.17 -4.41
N LEU A 132 -3.06 -7.46 -4.11
CA LEU A 132 -4.37 -8.11 -4.09
C LEU A 132 -5.08 -7.93 -2.76
N PHE A 133 -4.36 -7.98 -1.65
CA PHE A 133 -4.89 -8.00 -0.28
C PHE A 133 -5.90 -9.13 -0.04
N GLU A 134 -5.86 -10.19 -0.89
CA GLU A 134 -6.73 -11.35 -0.78
C GLU A 134 -6.01 -12.62 -1.22
N PHE A 135 -6.28 -13.74 -0.53
CA PHE A 135 -5.79 -15.06 -0.88
C PHE A 135 -6.96 -15.91 -1.38
N LYS A 136 -7.18 -15.94 -2.71
CA LYS A 136 -8.24 -16.73 -3.33
C LYS A 136 -7.68 -17.57 -4.48
N SER A 137 -8.20 -18.79 -4.67
CA SER A 137 -7.73 -19.69 -5.74
C SER A 137 -7.81 -19.06 -7.13
N ARG A 138 -8.83 -18.23 -7.39
CA ARG A 138 -9.00 -17.50 -8.66
C ARG A 138 -7.86 -16.53 -8.98
N SER A 139 -7.21 -16.00 -7.94
CA SER A 139 -6.09 -15.07 -8.06
C SER A 139 -4.75 -15.80 -7.98
N PHE A 140 -4.65 -16.79 -7.11
CA PHE A 140 -3.42 -17.54 -6.83
C PHE A 140 -2.92 -18.32 -8.06
N ILE A 141 -3.82 -19.06 -8.75
CA ILE A 141 -3.44 -19.90 -9.90
C ILE A 141 -2.81 -19.06 -11.03
N PRO A 142 -3.43 -17.96 -11.53
CA PRO A 142 -2.81 -17.12 -12.54
C PRO A 142 -1.48 -16.49 -12.10
N LEU A 143 -1.37 -16.09 -10.83
CA LEU A 143 -0.14 -15.54 -10.26
C LEU A 143 1.01 -16.55 -10.32
N VAL A 144 0.77 -17.79 -9.89
CA VAL A 144 1.78 -18.85 -9.93
C VAL A 144 2.23 -19.14 -11.37
N ILE A 145 1.29 -19.23 -12.30
CA ILE A 145 1.62 -19.45 -13.72
C ILE A 145 2.49 -18.30 -14.26
N ALA A 146 2.08 -17.04 -14.03
CA ALA A 146 2.81 -15.88 -14.52
C ALA A 146 4.22 -15.78 -13.92
N SER A 147 4.35 -15.98 -12.61
CA SER A 147 5.62 -15.99 -11.91
C SER A 147 6.55 -17.12 -12.37
N THR A 148 6.03 -18.34 -12.49
CA THR A 148 6.81 -19.52 -12.91
C THR A 148 7.32 -19.36 -14.33
N LEU A 149 6.47 -18.92 -15.27
CA LEU A 149 6.88 -18.67 -16.65
C LEU A 149 7.94 -17.58 -16.75
N ALA A 150 7.78 -16.49 -16.00
CA ALA A 150 8.75 -15.40 -15.97
C ALA A 150 10.10 -15.86 -15.41
N THR A 151 10.09 -16.68 -14.36
CA THR A 151 11.30 -17.28 -13.78
C THR A 151 11.95 -18.28 -14.75
N ALA A 152 11.17 -19.08 -15.48
CA ALA A 152 11.71 -19.99 -16.48
C ALA A 152 12.44 -19.24 -17.61
N VAL A 153 11.88 -18.12 -18.06
CA VAL A 153 12.54 -17.22 -19.04
C VAL A 153 13.82 -16.61 -18.45
N HIS A 154 13.78 -16.14 -17.18
CA HIS A 154 14.98 -15.66 -16.49
C HIS A 154 16.08 -16.72 -16.47
N MET A 155 15.76 -17.95 -16.05
CA MET A 155 16.73 -19.05 -15.98
C MET A 155 17.34 -19.38 -17.35
N GLN A 156 16.56 -19.26 -18.41
CA GLN A 156 17.03 -19.50 -19.78
C GLN A 156 17.97 -18.39 -20.27
N LEU A 157 17.72 -17.14 -19.92
CA LEU A 157 18.47 -15.99 -20.44
C LEU A 157 19.65 -15.59 -19.55
N LEU A 158 19.49 -15.67 -18.22
CA LEU A 158 20.43 -15.16 -17.21
C LEU A 158 21.06 -16.28 -16.35
N GLY A 159 20.55 -17.50 -16.47
CA GLY A 159 21.04 -18.66 -15.74
C GLY A 159 20.21 -18.99 -14.47
N PRO A 160 20.36 -20.23 -13.94
CA PRO A 160 19.53 -20.74 -12.83
C PRO A 160 20.04 -20.36 -11.43
N GLY A 161 21.15 -19.63 -11.31
CA GLY A 161 21.77 -19.30 -10.02
C GLY A 161 20.91 -18.41 -9.11
N PRO A 162 21.18 -18.41 -7.78
CA PRO A 162 20.60 -17.41 -6.90
C PRO A 162 21.14 -16.02 -7.23
N MET A 163 20.38 -14.98 -6.86
CA MET A 163 20.80 -13.58 -7.06
C MET A 163 22.13 -13.26 -6.35
N PHE A 164 22.25 -13.72 -5.10
CA PHE A 164 23.47 -13.61 -4.32
C PHE A 164 24.05 -15.00 -4.06
N GLN A 165 25.24 -15.24 -4.59
CA GLN A 165 26.02 -16.41 -4.25
C GLN A 165 26.66 -16.17 -2.88
N VAL A 166 26.06 -16.71 -1.86
CA VAL A 166 26.56 -16.63 -0.49
C VAL A 166 27.26 -17.95 -0.17
N GLY A 167 28.46 -17.88 0.39
CA GLY A 167 29.16 -19.08 0.89
C GLY A 167 28.33 -19.77 2.00
N ALA A 168 28.75 -20.94 2.46
CA ALA A 168 28.10 -21.62 3.56
C ALA A 168 28.13 -20.71 4.81
N VAL A 169 26.96 -20.17 5.17
CA VAL A 169 26.80 -19.26 6.32
C VAL A 169 26.28 -20.04 7.51
N ASP A 170 26.99 -19.97 8.64
CA ASP A 170 26.51 -20.55 9.89
C ASP A 170 25.62 -19.54 10.63
N PHE A 171 24.33 -19.85 10.76
CA PHE A 171 23.38 -19.07 11.56
C PHE A 171 23.47 -19.35 13.05
N ALA A 172 24.33 -20.29 13.45
CA ALA A 172 24.66 -20.64 14.82
C ALA A 172 23.44 -20.91 15.73
N ILE A 173 22.38 -21.51 15.21
CA ILE A 173 21.20 -21.87 15.97
C ILE A 173 21.43 -23.21 16.72
N PRO A 174 21.04 -23.31 18.02
CA PRO A 174 20.27 -22.34 18.83
C PRO A 174 21.11 -21.27 19.55
N ARG A 175 22.44 -21.34 19.51
CA ARG A 175 23.36 -20.50 20.29
C ARG A 175 23.18 -18.99 20.03
N ALA A 176 22.92 -18.62 18.81
CA ALA A 176 22.75 -17.22 18.39
C ALA A 176 21.33 -16.67 18.61
N LEU A 177 20.34 -17.48 19.04
CA LEU A 177 18.95 -17.04 19.25
C LEU A 177 18.81 -15.78 20.12
N PRO A 178 19.52 -15.63 21.27
CA PRO A 178 19.42 -14.42 22.07
C PRO A 178 19.83 -13.15 21.30
N PHE A 179 20.81 -13.26 20.41
CA PHE A 179 21.25 -12.14 19.58
C PHE A 179 20.22 -11.79 18.50
N TYR A 180 19.54 -12.78 17.91
CA TYR A 180 18.44 -12.56 16.98
C TYR A 180 17.24 -11.90 17.67
N LEU A 181 16.94 -12.25 18.93
CA LEU A 181 15.91 -11.59 19.73
C LEU A 181 16.20 -10.11 19.95
N VAL A 182 17.47 -9.72 20.12
CA VAL A 182 17.88 -8.32 20.25
C VAL A 182 17.91 -7.61 18.89
N LEU A 183 18.29 -8.31 17.82
CA LEU A 183 18.30 -7.77 16.47
C LEU A 183 16.89 -7.38 16.00
N GLY A 184 15.85 -8.13 16.38
CA GLY A 184 14.46 -7.87 15.98
C GLY A 184 13.97 -6.45 16.27
N PRO A 185 14.00 -5.98 17.53
CA PRO A 185 13.66 -4.60 17.87
C PRO A 185 14.50 -3.55 17.14
N ILE A 186 15.80 -3.80 16.95
CA ILE A 186 16.69 -2.90 16.20
C ILE A 186 16.22 -2.77 14.75
N CYS A 187 15.89 -3.89 14.09
CA CYS A 187 15.35 -3.90 12.72
C CYS A 187 14.00 -3.17 12.65
N GLY A 188 13.11 -3.35 13.61
CA GLY A 188 11.84 -2.66 13.69
C GLY A 188 12.00 -1.14 13.83
N LEU A 189 12.88 -0.69 14.71
CA LEU A 189 13.22 0.73 14.86
C LEU A 189 13.87 1.29 13.58
N ALA A 190 14.74 0.53 12.95
CA ALA A 190 15.37 0.91 11.68
C ALA A 190 14.33 1.08 10.56
N ALA A 191 13.32 0.22 10.48
CA ALA A 191 12.20 0.33 9.54
C ALA A 191 11.38 1.62 9.77
N ILE A 192 11.11 1.97 11.04
CA ILE A 192 10.42 3.20 11.43
C ILE A 192 11.25 4.43 11.04
N VAL A 193 12.55 4.41 11.34
CA VAL A 193 13.46 5.53 11.02
C VAL A 193 13.51 5.73 9.50
N LEU A 194 13.63 4.68 8.71
CA LEU A 194 13.61 4.76 7.25
C LEU A 194 12.32 5.41 6.75
N SER A 195 11.17 4.92 7.20
CA SER A 195 9.87 5.41 6.76
C SER A 195 9.68 6.89 7.11
N LYS A 196 9.95 7.26 8.35
CA LYS A 196 9.81 8.65 8.82
C LYS A 196 10.82 9.60 8.15
N ALA A 197 12.07 9.16 7.97
CA ALA A 197 13.10 9.97 7.34
C ALA A 197 12.76 10.24 5.87
N LEU A 198 12.27 9.23 5.14
CA LEU A 198 11.89 9.37 3.74
C LEU A 198 10.78 10.42 3.58
N TYR A 199 9.71 10.29 4.33
CA TYR A 199 8.57 11.22 4.22
C TYR A 199 8.89 12.59 4.80
N TRP A 200 9.74 12.70 5.82
CA TRP A 200 10.22 13.98 6.31
C TRP A 200 11.02 14.74 5.25
N VAL A 201 11.87 14.04 4.49
CA VAL A 201 12.61 14.66 3.38
C VAL A 201 11.69 15.02 2.23
N GLU A 202 10.69 14.19 1.90
CA GLU A 202 9.65 14.52 0.91
C GLU A 202 8.93 15.82 1.30
N ASP A 203 8.47 15.93 2.55
CA ASP A 203 7.84 17.15 3.09
C ASP A 203 8.78 18.38 3.06
N LEU A 204 10.10 18.16 3.18
CA LEU A 204 11.08 19.24 3.07
C LEU A 204 11.21 19.76 1.63
N PHE A 205 11.19 18.85 0.64
CA PHE A 205 11.21 19.23 -0.77
C PHE A 205 9.92 19.95 -1.18
N GLU A 206 8.76 19.53 -0.69
CA GLU A 206 7.47 20.18 -0.94
C GLU A 206 7.41 21.64 -0.46
N LYS A 207 8.22 22.01 0.57
CA LYS A 207 8.31 23.38 1.08
C LYS A 207 9.24 24.28 0.27
N LEU A 208 9.98 23.74 -0.71
CA LEU A 208 10.88 24.57 -1.52
C LEU A 208 10.08 25.50 -2.45
N PRO A 209 10.41 26.80 -2.50
CA PRO A 209 9.74 27.79 -3.34
C PRO A 209 10.17 27.69 -4.81
N MET A 210 10.14 26.46 -5.37
CA MET A 210 10.53 26.17 -6.74
C MET A 210 9.68 25.07 -7.35
N ASP A 211 9.71 25.01 -8.67
CA ASP A 211 8.97 24.01 -9.44
C ASP A 211 9.48 22.58 -9.14
N GLU A 212 8.58 21.64 -9.00
CA GLU A 212 8.85 20.23 -8.73
C GLU A 212 9.80 19.56 -9.75
N LEU A 213 9.93 20.14 -10.94
CA LEU A 213 10.86 19.67 -11.97
C LEU A 213 12.31 19.66 -11.48
N TRP A 214 12.68 20.62 -10.62
CA TRP A 214 14.05 20.78 -10.14
C TRP A 214 14.39 19.89 -8.93
N TRP A 215 13.40 19.40 -8.21
CA TRP A 215 13.62 18.62 -6.99
C TRP A 215 14.49 17.38 -7.21
N PRO A 216 14.27 16.54 -8.25
CA PRO A 216 15.13 15.40 -8.51
C PRO A 216 16.59 15.78 -8.79
N ALA A 217 16.84 16.91 -9.45
CA ALA A 217 18.19 17.39 -9.72
C ALA A 217 18.91 17.85 -8.45
N ILE A 218 18.20 18.51 -7.53
CA ILE A 218 18.73 18.92 -6.22
C ILE A 218 19.03 17.70 -5.35
N GLY A 219 18.13 16.74 -5.27
CA GLY A 219 18.38 15.48 -4.57
C GLY A 219 19.58 14.72 -5.15
N ALA A 220 19.69 14.73 -6.47
CA ALA A 220 20.80 14.10 -7.19
C ALA A 220 22.14 14.82 -6.96
N LEU A 221 22.15 16.14 -6.71
CA LEU A 221 23.35 16.85 -6.30
C LEU A 221 23.86 16.35 -4.94
N GLY A 222 22.96 16.21 -3.96
CA GLY A 222 23.30 15.61 -2.67
C GLY A 222 23.86 14.19 -2.81
N LEU A 223 23.22 13.37 -3.64
CA LEU A 223 23.73 12.04 -4.00
C LEU A 223 25.10 12.09 -4.63
N GLY A 224 25.32 12.98 -5.61
CA GLY A 224 26.61 13.10 -6.30
C GLY A 224 27.76 13.46 -5.35
N ILE A 225 27.48 14.34 -4.37
CA ILE A 225 28.46 14.69 -3.32
C ILE A 225 28.78 13.47 -2.46
N ILE A 226 27.75 12.74 -1.98
CA ILE A 226 27.95 11.51 -1.19
C ILE A 226 28.71 10.47 -2.01
N GLY A 227 28.33 10.28 -3.27
CA GLY A 227 28.93 9.31 -4.19
C GLY A 227 30.38 9.63 -4.55
N PHE A 228 30.77 10.91 -4.54
CA PHE A 228 32.15 11.34 -4.73
C PHE A 228 33.07 10.82 -3.62
N PHE A 229 32.63 10.90 -2.36
CA PHE A 229 33.37 10.40 -1.20
C PHE A 229 33.22 8.91 -0.98
N VAL A 230 32.02 8.33 -1.29
CA VAL A 230 31.69 6.94 -1.07
C VAL A 230 31.10 6.31 -2.35
N PRO A 231 31.96 5.96 -3.34
CA PRO A 231 31.48 5.46 -4.64
C PRO A 231 30.57 4.22 -4.57
N ARG A 232 30.67 3.40 -3.54
CA ARG A 232 29.83 2.20 -3.31
C ARG A 232 28.34 2.49 -3.13
N VAL A 233 27.95 3.76 -2.88
CA VAL A 233 26.54 4.13 -2.75
C VAL A 233 25.86 4.36 -4.09
N LEU A 234 26.62 4.59 -5.16
CA LEU A 234 26.10 4.84 -6.49
C LEU A 234 25.51 3.58 -7.12
N GLY A 235 24.45 3.74 -7.88
CA GLY A 235 23.77 2.66 -8.56
C GLY A 235 23.07 1.67 -7.61
N VAL A 236 22.73 0.50 -8.11
CA VAL A 236 22.00 -0.53 -7.37
C VAL A 236 22.84 -1.11 -6.22
N GLY A 237 24.08 -1.48 -6.49
CA GLY A 237 25.06 -1.95 -5.51
C GLY A 237 24.93 -3.43 -5.12
N TYR A 238 24.50 -4.30 -6.03
CA TYR A 238 24.38 -5.74 -5.77
C TYR A 238 25.71 -6.40 -5.42
N ASP A 239 26.82 -5.95 -6.02
CA ASP A 239 28.19 -6.36 -5.69
C ASP A 239 28.55 -6.05 -4.23
N THR A 240 28.18 -4.87 -3.76
CA THR A 240 28.40 -4.46 -2.37
C THR A 240 27.54 -5.26 -1.41
N ILE A 241 26.26 -5.55 -1.76
CA ILE A 241 25.40 -6.42 -0.96
C ILE A 241 26.00 -7.81 -0.87
N GLY A 242 26.46 -8.39 -1.99
CA GLY A 242 27.13 -9.69 -2.02
C GLY A 242 28.37 -9.72 -1.11
N ALA A 243 29.22 -8.70 -1.18
CA ALA A 243 30.38 -8.59 -0.30
C ALA A 243 30.02 -8.48 1.20
N ILE A 244 28.89 -7.81 1.54
CA ILE A 244 28.38 -7.75 2.92
C ILE A 244 27.92 -9.12 3.37
N LEU A 245 27.12 -9.83 2.56
CA LEU A 245 26.59 -11.15 2.87
C LEU A 245 27.69 -12.21 3.02
N ASN A 246 28.80 -12.07 2.28
CA ASN A 246 29.97 -12.92 2.41
C ASN A 246 30.92 -12.50 3.55
N GLY A 247 30.61 -11.43 4.29
CA GLY A 247 31.43 -10.98 5.41
C GLY A 247 32.80 -10.40 5.02
N GLU A 248 32.97 -9.95 3.76
CA GLU A 248 34.25 -9.48 3.21
C GLU A 248 34.61 -8.06 3.64
N LEU A 249 33.63 -7.29 4.18
CA LEU A 249 33.83 -5.88 4.48
C LEU A 249 34.21 -5.64 5.95
N ALA A 250 35.26 -4.82 6.16
CA ALA A 250 35.65 -4.39 7.49
C ALA A 250 34.58 -3.46 8.13
N TRP A 251 34.52 -3.45 9.47
CA TRP A 251 33.50 -2.69 10.21
C TRP A 251 33.43 -1.19 9.84
N LYS A 252 34.59 -0.54 9.59
CA LYS A 252 34.63 0.86 9.17
C LYS A 252 33.93 1.09 7.83
N VAL A 253 34.11 0.16 6.88
CA VAL A 253 33.47 0.23 5.55
C VAL A 253 31.98 -0.01 5.69
N LEU A 254 31.57 -0.99 6.50
CA LEU A 254 30.15 -1.26 6.78
C LEU A 254 29.45 -0.03 7.37
N LEU A 255 30.07 0.63 8.35
CA LEU A 255 29.52 1.83 8.99
C LEU A 255 29.36 2.97 7.97
N VAL A 256 30.38 3.22 7.16
CA VAL A 256 30.33 4.27 6.13
C VAL A 256 29.28 3.95 5.06
N VAL A 257 29.22 2.71 4.57
CA VAL A 257 28.22 2.28 3.57
C VAL A 257 26.81 2.37 4.16
N MET A 258 26.62 1.94 5.40
CA MET A 258 25.33 2.02 6.09
C MET A 258 24.80 3.46 6.12
N MET A 259 25.59 4.39 6.62
CA MET A 259 25.19 5.80 6.77
C MET A 259 25.03 6.49 5.42
N ALA A 260 26.01 6.30 4.52
CA ALA A 260 26.02 6.96 3.22
C ALA A 260 24.91 6.45 2.29
N LYS A 261 24.62 5.12 2.26
CA LYS A 261 23.55 4.56 1.43
C LYS A 261 22.16 4.98 1.96
N PHE A 262 21.99 4.98 3.29
CA PHE A 262 20.77 5.49 3.91
C PHE A 262 20.52 6.96 3.53
N ALA A 263 21.50 7.84 3.72
CA ALA A 263 21.37 9.26 3.38
C ALA A 263 21.12 9.47 1.88
N ALA A 264 21.88 8.78 1.02
CA ALA A 264 21.70 8.83 -0.43
C ALA A 264 20.30 8.41 -0.86
N LEU A 265 19.77 7.30 -0.30
CA LEU A 265 18.42 6.81 -0.57
C LEU A 265 17.36 7.85 -0.18
N VAL A 266 17.41 8.32 1.07
CA VAL A 266 16.39 9.21 1.63
C VAL A 266 16.35 10.55 0.89
N ILE A 267 17.51 11.14 0.59
CA ILE A 267 17.60 12.41 -0.15
C ILE A 267 17.11 12.24 -1.59
N SER A 268 17.61 11.21 -2.29
CA SER A 268 17.29 11.03 -3.71
C SER A 268 15.84 10.61 -3.93
N LEU A 269 15.30 9.69 -3.14
CA LEU A 269 13.91 9.25 -3.29
C LEU A 269 12.93 10.30 -2.80
N GLY A 270 13.22 10.96 -1.66
CA GLY A 270 12.43 12.06 -1.10
C GLY A 270 12.34 13.29 -2.02
N SER A 271 13.31 13.47 -2.92
CA SER A 271 13.25 14.51 -3.96
C SER A 271 12.28 14.19 -5.11
N GLY A 272 11.59 13.06 -5.08
CA GLY A 272 10.63 12.66 -6.12
C GLY A 272 11.26 12.03 -7.37
N THR A 273 12.51 11.58 -7.30
CA THR A 273 13.16 10.83 -8.38
C THR A 273 12.48 9.47 -8.59
N SER A 274 12.62 8.91 -9.79
CA SER A 274 12.10 7.58 -10.14
C SER A 274 13.12 6.49 -9.81
N GLY A 275 12.77 5.55 -8.90
CA GLY A 275 13.69 4.45 -8.56
C GLY A 275 13.13 3.55 -7.45
N GLY A 276 13.57 2.28 -7.39
CA GLY A 276 13.17 1.32 -6.38
C GLY A 276 13.91 1.50 -5.05
N LEU A 277 13.22 1.25 -3.96
CA LEU A 277 13.80 1.40 -2.61
C LEU A 277 14.31 0.09 -2.00
N LEU A 278 14.06 -1.07 -2.63
CA LEU A 278 14.39 -2.39 -2.08
C LEU A 278 15.91 -2.60 -1.95
N ALA A 279 16.64 -2.58 -3.07
CA ALA A 279 18.08 -2.84 -3.07
C ALA A 279 18.88 -1.88 -2.18
N PRO A 280 18.64 -0.54 -2.19
CA PRO A 280 19.33 0.35 -1.28
C PRO A 280 18.99 0.09 0.19
N THR A 281 17.74 -0.27 0.50
CA THR A 281 17.36 -0.65 1.87
C THR A 281 18.07 -1.93 2.28
N PHE A 282 18.16 -2.91 1.41
CA PHE A 282 18.90 -4.14 1.64
C PHE A 282 20.38 -3.85 1.95
N MET A 283 21.01 -2.98 1.18
CA MET A 283 22.43 -2.67 1.38
C MET A 283 22.71 -2.07 2.77
N TRP A 284 21.97 -1.03 3.16
CA TRP A 284 22.25 -0.38 4.45
C TRP A 284 21.79 -1.21 5.64
N SER A 285 20.68 -1.96 5.54
CA SER A 285 20.21 -2.82 6.61
C SER A 285 21.06 -4.09 6.75
N ALA A 286 21.56 -4.66 5.65
CA ALA A 286 22.56 -5.72 5.70
C ALA A 286 23.85 -5.24 6.37
N ALA A 287 24.34 -4.03 6.05
CA ALA A 287 25.49 -3.45 6.72
C ALA A 287 25.24 -3.27 8.23
N MET A 288 24.04 -2.86 8.63
CA MET A 288 23.62 -2.76 10.03
C MET A 288 23.67 -4.13 10.73
N GLY A 289 23.12 -5.18 10.11
CA GLY A 289 23.14 -6.54 10.65
C GLY A 289 24.57 -7.08 10.78
N GLY A 290 25.41 -6.87 9.76
CA GLY A 290 26.83 -7.24 9.80
C GLY A 290 27.59 -6.53 10.93
N LEU A 291 27.38 -5.22 11.11
CA LEU A 291 27.94 -4.45 12.22
C LEU A 291 27.47 -4.97 13.59
N PHE A 292 26.19 -5.29 13.72
CA PHE A 292 25.64 -5.87 14.95
C PHE A 292 26.37 -7.15 15.34
N ALA A 293 26.60 -8.06 14.39
CA ALA A 293 27.33 -9.31 14.66
C ALA A 293 28.79 -9.06 15.03
N MET A 294 29.47 -8.10 14.37
CA MET A 294 30.84 -7.73 14.70
C MET A 294 30.96 -7.12 16.10
N ILE A 295 30.03 -6.25 16.48
CA ILE A 295 29.94 -5.69 17.85
C ILE A 295 29.66 -6.82 18.84
N GLY A 296 28.71 -7.72 18.51
CA GLY A 296 28.41 -8.89 19.33
C GLY A 296 29.62 -9.78 19.59
N ASN A 297 30.43 -10.05 18.58
CA ASN A 297 31.67 -10.81 18.69
C ASN A 297 32.75 -10.08 19.52
N HIS A 298 32.78 -8.75 19.48
CA HIS A 298 33.71 -7.98 20.29
C HIS A 298 33.33 -8.03 21.78
N VAL A 299 32.03 -7.92 22.08
CA VAL A 299 31.52 -7.97 23.47
C VAL A 299 31.49 -9.40 24.03
N PHE A 300 31.16 -10.36 23.16
CA PHE A 300 31.04 -11.78 23.50
C PHE A 300 31.93 -12.65 22.57
N PRO A 301 33.25 -12.72 22.80
CA PRO A 301 34.18 -13.40 21.87
C PRO A 301 33.82 -14.86 21.58
N ASN A 302 33.19 -15.53 22.52
CA ASN A 302 32.78 -16.93 22.40
C ASN A 302 31.47 -17.15 21.62
N ALA A 303 30.80 -16.07 21.21
CA ALA A 303 29.52 -16.16 20.47
C ALA A 303 29.71 -16.62 19.02
N HIS A 304 30.85 -16.30 18.40
CA HIS A 304 31.22 -16.64 17.04
C HIS A 304 30.06 -16.36 16.03
N LEU A 305 29.52 -15.14 16.07
CA LEU A 305 28.42 -14.71 15.21
C LEU A 305 28.92 -14.51 13.79
N SER A 306 28.21 -15.02 12.80
CA SER A 306 28.51 -14.78 11.39
C SER A 306 27.97 -13.41 10.93
N PRO A 307 28.81 -12.45 10.51
CA PRO A 307 28.34 -11.14 10.02
C PRO A 307 27.41 -11.27 8.81
N GLY A 308 27.65 -12.23 7.91
CA GLY A 308 26.79 -12.49 6.74
C GLY A 308 25.42 -13.01 7.13
N ALA A 309 25.31 -13.91 8.14
CA ALA A 309 24.04 -14.41 8.64
C ALA A 309 23.16 -13.28 9.20
N PHE A 310 23.74 -12.44 10.05
CA PHE A 310 23.04 -11.30 10.64
C PHE A 310 22.71 -10.22 9.61
N ALA A 311 23.54 -10.03 8.60
CA ALA A 311 23.30 -9.14 7.46
C ALA A 311 22.06 -9.59 6.66
N LEU A 312 21.99 -10.89 6.30
CA LEU A 312 20.86 -11.45 5.57
C LEU A 312 19.55 -11.32 6.34
N VAL A 313 19.59 -11.63 7.62
CA VAL A 313 18.40 -11.57 8.49
C VAL A 313 17.94 -10.13 8.67
N ALA A 314 18.84 -9.19 8.92
CA ALA A 314 18.49 -7.78 9.05
C ALA A 314 17.93 -7.20 7.75
N MET A 315 18.48 -7.58 6.59
CA MET A 315 18.03 -7.16 5.26
C MET A 315 16.55 -7.52 5.04
N GLY A 316 16.17 -8.77 5.27
CA GLY A 316 14.78 -9.21 5.12
C GLY A 316 13.84 -8.61 6.16
N ALA A 317 14.27 -8.56 7.43
CA ALA A 317 13.44 -8.08 8.53
C ALA A 317 13.14 -6.57 8.46
N VAL A 318 14.12 -5.72 8.14
CA VAL A 318 13.91 -4.27 8.04
C VAL A 318 12.93 -3.94 6.93
N PHE A 319 13.12 -4.53 5.75
CA PHE A 319 12.23 -4.22 4.62
C PHE A 319 10.84 -4.82 4.81
N GLY A 320 10.74 -6.04 5.33
CA GLY A 320 9.46 -6.68 5.70
C GLY A 320 8.65 -5.79 6.64
N ALA A 321 9.25 -5.33 7.73
CA ALA A 321 8.62 -4.44 8.70
C ALA A 321 8.27 -3.06 8.14
N ALA A 322 9.15 -2.47 7.29
CA ALA A 322 8.89 -1.18 6.66
C ALA A 322 7.73 -1.23 5.66
N SER A 323 7.62 -2.32 4.89
CA SER A 323 6.61 -2.51 3.84
C SER A 323 5.30 -3.10 4.34
N ARG A 324 5.27 -3.72 5.51
CA ARG A 324 4.17 -4.57 6.00
C ARG A 324 3.90 -5.80 5.14
N ALA A 325 4.93 -6.29 4.46
CA ALA A 325 4.90 -7.50 3.65
C ALA A 325 5.87 -8.54 4.24
N THR A 326 5.74 -8.81 5.53
CA THR A 326 6.69 -9.57 6.34
C THR A 326 6.88 -10.98 5.81
N PHE A 327 5.80 -11.68 5.45
CA PHE A 327 5.87 -13.03 4.92
C PHE A 327 6.57 -13.07 3.55
N SER A 328 6.26 -12.14 2.66
CA SER A 328 6.94 -12.00 1.37
C SER A 328 8.44 -11.84 1.52
N PHE A 329 8.91 -11.03 2.47
CA PHE A 329 10.33 -10.75 2.60
C PHE A 329 11.11 -11.81 3.38
N ILE A 330 10.45 -12.63 4.20
CA ILE A 330 11.04 -13.87 4.73
C ILE A 330 11.35 -14.82 3.56
N ILE A 331 10.37 -15.06 2.68
CA ILE A 331 10.54 -15.92 1.50
C ILE A 331 11.55 -15.32 0.52
N PHE A 332 11.48 -14.02 0.28
CA PHE A 332 12.36 -13.32 -0.64
C PHE A 332 13.83 -13.45 -0.23
N ALA A 333 14.16 -13.18 1.05
CA ALA A 333 15.52 -13.29 1.55
C ALA A 333 16.06 -14.73 1.46
N PHE A 334 15.20 -15.72 1.67
CA PHE A 334 15.52 -17.11 1.43
C PHE A 334 15.77 -17.42 -0.06
N GLU A 335 14.87 -17.01 -0.97
CA GLU A 335 14.98 -17.35 -2.39
C GLU A 335 16.19 -16.70 -3.07
N ILE A 336 16.55 -15.46 -2.73
CA ILE A 336 17.70 -14.76 -3.34
C ILE A 336 19.06 -15.35 -2.96
N THR A 337 19.13 -16.13 -1.88
CA THR A 337 20.35 -16.80 -1.40
C THR A 337 20.27 -18.32 -1.52
N ARG A 338 19.05 -18.87 -1.57
CA ARG A 338 18.74 -20.32 -1.51
C ARG A 338 19.31 -21.04 -0.27
N ASP A 339 19.53 -20.31 0.82
CA ASP A 339 19.97 -20.89 2.07
C ASP A 339 18.79 -21.10 3.02
N TYR A 340 18.34 -22.36 3.11
CA TYR A 340 17.19 -22.74 3.96
C TYR A 340 17.45 -22.52 5.46
N ASN A 341 18.71 -22.55 5.90
CA ASN A 341 19.05 -22.31 7.32
C ASN A 341 18.73 -20.89 7.77
N SER A 342 18.56 -19.94 6.81
CA SER A 342 18.17 -18.57 7.10
C SER A 342 16.71 -18.43 7.54
N VAL A 343 15.82 -19.38 7.22
CA VAL A 343 14.37 -19.25 7.40
C VAL A 343 13.98 -19.06 8.85
N LEU A 344 14.54 -19.86 9.78
CA LEU A 344 14.18 -19.77 11.19
C LEU A 344 14.56 -18.42 11.84
N PRO A 345 15.79 -17.91 11.72
CA PRO A 345 16.13 -16.60 12.25
C PRO A 345 15.41 -15.46 11.52
N LEU A 346 15.16 -15.58 10.20
CA LEU A 346 14.35 -14.61 9.45
C LEU A 346 12.93 -14.52 10.01
N MET A 347 12.26 -15.64 10.22
CA MET A 347 10.92 -15.65 10.80
C MET A 347 10.88 -14.96 12.16
N LEU A 348 11.83 -15.30 13.05
CA LEU A 348 11.89 -14.73 14.39
C LEU A 348 12.09 -13.21 14.35
N VAL A 349 13.13 -12.75 13.65
CA VAL A 349 13.53 -11.35 13.63
C VAL A 349 12.51 -10.49 12.86
N ALA A 350 11.99 -10.99 11.74
CA ALA A 350 11.03 -10.26 10.92
C ALA A 350 9.70 -10.03 11.65
N VAL A 351 9.19 -11.05 12.36
CA VAL A 351 7.94 -10.91 13.12
C VAL A 351 8.11 -9.95 14.30
N ILE A 352 9.25 -10.00 15.02
CA ILE A 352 9.55 -9.04 16.10
C ILE A 352 9.67 -7.62 15.52
N ALA A 353 10.40 -7.45 14.40
CA ALA A 353 10.58 -6.16 13.76
C ALA A 353 9.23 -5.56 13.30
N ASP A 354 8.38 -6.38 12.70
CA ASP A 354 7.04 -5.95 12.28
C ASP A 354 6.15 -5.59 13.47
N GLY A 355 6.17 -6.38 14.55
CA GLY A 355 5.46 -6.06 15.78
C GLY A 355 5.87 -4.72 16.38
N ILE A 356 7.18 -4.40 16.41
CA ILE A 356 7.68 -3.08 16.84
C ILE A 356 7.22 -1.98 15.88
N ALA A 357 7.29 -2.21 14.57
CA ALA A 357 6.82 -1.25 13.58
C ALA A 357 5.29 -1.02 13.71
N MET A 358 4.50 -2.05 14.01
CA MET A 358 3.06 -1.91 14.29
C MET A 358 2.75 -1.06 15.51
N LEU A 359 3.54 -1.21 16.59
CA LEU A 359 3.36 -0.43 17.81
C LEU A 359 3.53 1.07 17.57
N PHE A 360 4.53 1.47 16.77
CA PHE A 360 4.88 2.89 16.58
C PHE A 360 4.30 3.53 15.32
N MET A 361 3.88 2.72 14.34
CA MET A 361 3.23 3.15 13.10
C MET A 361 1.98 2.27 12.79
N PRO A 362 0.94 2.27 13.65
CA PRO A 362 -0.18 1.31 13.54
C PRO A 362 -1.00 1.49 12.26
N ARG A 363 -1.01 2.67 11.68
CA ARG A 363 -1.91 3.05 10.57
C ARG A 363 -1.24 3.21 9.21
N SER A 364 0.08 3.14 9.15
CA SER A 364 0.83 3.38 7.91
C SER A 364 2.07 2.51 7.80
N SER A 365 2.56 2.35 6.58
CA SER A 365 3.84 1.73 6.25
C SER A 365 4.53 2.58 5.19
N ILE A 366 5.78 2.29 4.87
CA ILE A 366 6.48 2.99 3.79
C ILE A 366 5.73 2.88 2.44
N MET A 367 4.90 1.86 2.26
CA MET A 367 4.10 1.64 1.06
C MET A 367 2.76 2.39 1.10
N THR A 368 2.15 2.50 2.27
CA THR A 368 0.77 3.00 2.42
C THR A 368 0.68 4.45 2.89
N GLU A 369 1.77 5.02 3.42
CA GLU A 369 1.80 6.41 3.91
C GLU A 369 1.34 7.42 2.85
N LYS A 370 1.85 7.28 1.61
CA LYS A 370 1.47 8.14 0.50
C LYS A 370 -0.01 8.03 0.15
N LEU A 371 -0.59 6.83 0.27
CA LEU A 371 -2.02 6.59 0.10
C LEU A 371 -2.82 7.21 1.25
N ALA A 372 -2.36 7.03 2.49
CA ALA A 372 -2.99 7.60 3.68
C ALA A 372 -3.02 9.14 3.63
N ARG A 373 -1.96 9.79 3.16
CA ARG A 373 -1.90 11.25 2.92
C ARG A 373 -2.91 11.72 1.86
N ARG A 374 -3.26 10.84 0.89
CA ARG A 374 -4.32 11.08 -0.11
C ARG A 374 -5.72 10.70 0.40
N GLY A 375 -5.88 10.35 1.68
CA GLY A 375 -7.15 9.94 2.29
C GLY A 375 -7.57 8.51 1.99
N LEU A 376 -6.70 7.69 1.36
CA LEU A 376 -6.97 6.30 1.04
C LEU A 376 -6.46 5.40 2.17
N ARG A 377 -7.38 4.66 2.82
CA ARG A 377 -7.03 3.70 3.85
C ARG A 377 -6.91 2.30 3.25
N VAL A 378 -5.78 1.65 3.45
CA VAL A 378 -5.53 0.27 3.06
C VAL A 378 -5.76 -0.61 4.29
N HIS A 379 -6.77 -1.47 4.24
CA HIS A 379 -6.95 -2.52 5.24
C HIS A 379 -6.25 -3.78 4.71
N GLN A 380 -5.26 -4.26 5.46
CA GLN A 380 -4.47 -5.45 5.11
C GLN A 380 -5.04 -6.72 5.78
N ASP A 381 -6.35 -6.82 5.91
CA ASP A 381 -6.97 -8.05 6.38
C ASP A 381 -7.09 -9.03 5.21
N TYR A 382 -6.65 -10.27 5.40
CA TYR A 382 -6.70 -11.34 4.39
C TYR A 382 -8.13 -11.70 3.93
N GLU A 383 -9.14 -11.26 4.66
CA GLU A 383 -10.55 -11.25 4.27
C GLU A 383 -11.00 -9.80 4.06
N ALA A 384 -10.84 -9.29 2.87
CA ALA A 384 -11.44 -8.00 2.51
C ALA A 384 -12.97 -8.17 2.46
N ASP A 385 -13.65 -7.83 3.54
CA ASP A 385 -15.10 -7.60 3.49
C ASP A 385 -15.33 -6.44 2.51
N ALA A 386 -16.22 -6.64 1.54
CA ALA A 386 -16.57 -5.61 0.55
C ALA A 386 -17.00 -4.27 1.19
N LEU A 387 -17.41 -4.31 2.46
CA LEU A 387 -17.84 -3.14 3.24
C LEU A 387 -16.68 -2.31 3.83
N THR A 388 -15.46 -2.87 3.91
CA THR A 388 -14.29 -2.15 4.43
C THR A 388 -13.68 -1.14 3.46
N GLN A 389 -14.18 -1.10 2.21
CA GLN A 389 -13.71 -0.19 1.17
C GLN A 389 -14.77 0.80 0.70
N VAL A 390 -15.96 0.80 1.31
CA VAL A 390 -17.09 1.65 0.95
C VAL A 390 -17.31 2.66 2.06
N THR A 391 -17.42 3.95 1.71
CA THR A 391 -17.73 5.01 2.67
C THR A 391 -19.24 5.12 2.92
N VAL A 392 -19.59 5.68 4.07
CA VAL A 392 -20.99 5.99 4.39
C VAL A 392 -21.58 6.95 3.36
N ALA A 393 -20.82 7.95 2.87
CA ALA A 393 -21.25 8.90 1.84
C ALA A 393 -21.68 8.23 0.52
N GLU A 394 -21.05 7.10 0.15
CA GLU A 394 -21.39 6.34 -1.07
C GLU A 394 -22.67 5.50 -0.91
N THR A 395 -23.08 5.24 0.34
CA THR A 395 -24.13 4.27 0.66
C THR A 395 -25.36 4.91 1.29
N MET A 396 -25.18 6.05 1.96
CA MET A 396 -26.26 6.76 2.64
C MET A 396 -27.33 7.25 1.67
N GLU A 397 -28.55 7.35 2.13
CA GLU A 397 -29.59 8.13 1.49
C GLU A 397 -29.33 9.62 1.77
N LYS A 398 -29.13 10.41 0.72
CA LYS A 398 -28.74 11.84 0.83
C LYS A 398 -29.89 12.75 1.24
N ASP A 399 -31.14 12.33 0.96
CA ASP A 399 -32.34 13.03 1.39
C ASP A 399 -32.94 12.27 2.58
N PRO A 400 -32.51 12.60 3.82
CA PRO A 400 -32.96 11.86 5.00
C PRO A 400 -34.46 12.08 5.22
N PRO A 401 -35.22 11.05 5.61
CA PRO A 401 -36.62 11.18 5.95
C PRO A 401 -36.77 11.98 7.26
N VAL A 402 -37.18 13.23 7.17
CA VAL A 402 -37.31 14.12 8.30
C VAL A 402 -38.76 14.36 8.69
N ILE A 403 -39.00 14.57 10.00
CA ILE A 403 -40.29 14.94 10.55
C ILE A 403 -40.11 15.96 11.68
N ALA A 404 -41.04 16.91 11.79
CA ALA A 404 -40.97 17.93 12.84
C ALA A 404 -41.25 17.33 14.22
N ALA A 405 -40.52 17.74 15.26
CA ALA A 405 -40.62 17.24 16.63
C ALA A 405 -42.03 17.28 17.22
N GLY A 406 -42.79 18.35 16.92
CA GLY A 406 -44.17 18.51 17.37
C GLY A 406 -45.22 17.71 16.64
N THR A 407 -44.90 16.92 15.60
CA THR A 407 -45.86 16.11 14.84
C THR A 407 -46.47 15.02 15.73
N LYS A 408 -47.78 14.81 15.63
CA LYS A 408 -48.44 13.79 16.41
C LYS A 408 -48.28 12.41 15.86
N VAL A 409 -48.11 11.41 16.73
CA VAL A 409 -47.91 10.00 16.34
C VAL A 409 -49.10 9.50 15.52
N GLY A 410 -50.35 9.91 15.83
CA GLY A 410 -51.54 9.57 15.07
C GLY A 410 -51.48 10.06 13.62
N GLU A 411 -50.99 11.28 13.39
CA GLU A 411 -50.82 11.81 12.05
C GLU A 411 -49.80 10.98 11.24
N VAL A 412 -48.69 10.59 11.87
CA VAL A 412 -47.67 9.76 11.22
C VAL A 412 -48.22 8.38 10.88
N ALA A 413 -48.99 7.77 11.78
CA ALA A 413 -49.65 6.48 11.57
C ALA A 413 -50.63 6.55 10.39
N ASP A 414 -51.45 7.59 10.30
CA ASP A 414 -52.37 7.84 9.18
C ASP A 414 -51.63 8.00 7.85
N ARG A 415 -50.52 8.72 7.83
CA ARG A 415 -49.66 8.89 6.64
C ARG A 415 -49.05 7.55 6.20
N ILE A 416 -48.63 6.71 7.16
CA ILE A 416 -48.14 5.35 6.86
C ILE A 416 -49.26 4.50 6.29
N ALA A 417 -50.46 4.53 6.90
CA ALA A 417 -51.62 3.78 6.44
C ALA A 417 -52.10 4.17 5.03
N ARG A 418 -51.97 5.45 4.67
CA ARG A 418 -52.26 5.99 3.32
C ARG A 418 -51.11 5.75 2.32
N HIS A 419 -50.05 5.05 2.71
CA HIS A 419 -48.87 4.79 1.86
C HIS A 419 -48.20 6.07 1.35
N ASP A 420 -48.17 7.15 2.16
CA ASP A 420 -47.45 8.37 1.80
C ASP A 420 -45.96 8.06 1.58
N PRO A 421 -45.43 8.25 0.38
CA PRO A 421 -44.03 7.89 0.05
C PRO A 421 -43.00 8.57 0.92
N ALA A 422 -43.28 9.76 1.43
CA ALA A 422 -42.39 10.53 2.28
C ALA A 422 -42.14 9.89 3.66
N VAL A 423 -43.09 9.01 4.11
CA VAL A 423 -43.07 8.37 5.42
C VAL A 423 -43.08 6.86 5.29
N ALA A 424 -43.96 6.31 4.44
CA ALA A 424 -44.21 4.87 4.36
C ALA A 424 -43.02 4.08 3.75
N ARG A 425 -42.13 4.72 3.00
CA ARG A 425 -40.95 4.09 2.44
C ARG A 425 -39.89 3.77 3.49
N TYR A 426 -39.85 4.53 4.56
CA TYR A 426 -38.81 4.45 5.58
C TYR A 426 -39.29 3.69 6.82
N GLU A 427 -38.38 2.99 7.45
CA GLU A 427 -38.63 2.28 8.70
C GLU A 427 -38.38 3.12 9.94
N ALA A 428 -37.68 4.27 9.79
CA ALA A 428 -37.47 5.27 10.81
C ALA A 428 -37.37 6.67 10.18
N LEU A 429 -37.77 7.68 10.93
CA LEU A 429 -37.76 9.08 10.54
C LEU A 429 -36.82 9.86 11.47
N LEU A 430 -36.07 10.81 10.93
CA LEU A 430 -35.24 11.72 11.71
C LEU A 430 -36.12 12.87 12.25
N ILE A 431 -36.12 13.04 13.56
CA ILE A 431 -36.88 14.11 14.23
C ILE A 431 -36.05 15.39 14.15
N GLN A 432 -36.64 16.45 13.64
CA GLN A 432 -36.02 17.77 13.60
C GLN A 432 -36.80 18.80 14.46
N ASP A 433 -36.04 19.56 15.26
CA ASP A 433 -36.52 20.75 15.90
C ASP A 433 -35.76 21.97 15.36
N ASN A 434 -36.50 22.97 14.82
CA ASN A 434 -35.93 24.18 14.21
C ASN A 434 -34.84 23.91 13.17
N GLY A 435 -35.00 22.83 12.37
CA GLY A 435 -34.03 22.43 11.35
C GLY A 435 -32.80 21.66 11.87
N LYS A 436 -32.73 21.39 13.17
CA LYS A 436 -31.67 20.63 13.80
C LYS A 436 -32.14 19.24 14.17
N LEU A 437 -31.26 18.25 14.06
CA LEU A 437 -31.52 16.87 14.46
C LEU A 437 -31.75 16.79 15.97
N ALA A 438 -32.93 16.35 16.38
CA ALA A 438 -33.34 16.23 17.78
C ALA A 438 -33.51 14.77 18.21
N GLY A 439 -33.85 13.86 17.27
CA GLY A 439 -34.13 12.47 17.61
C GLY A 439 -34.31 11.58 16.37
N ILE A 440 -34.69 10.34 16.64
CA ILE A 440 -35.11 9.36 15.65
C ILE A 440 -36.35 8.63 16.16
N VAL A 441 -37.36 8.43 15.31
CA VAL A 441 -38.54 7.65 15.63
C VAL A 441 -38.69 6.49 14.64
N THR A 442 -38.89 5.27 15.16
CA THR A 442 -39.10 4.07 14.34
C THR A 442 -40.58 3.73 14.28
N ARG A 443 -40.98 2.86 13.33
CA ARG A 443 -42.36 2.30 13.31
C ARG A 443 -42.72 1.59 14.61
N GLY A 444 -41.74 0.91 15.23
CA GLY A 444 -41.96 0.27 16.53
C GLY A 444 -42.24 1.26 17.65
N ASP A 445 -41.60 2.44 17.61
CA ASP A 445 -41.87 3.51 18.59
C ASP A 445 -43.29 4.07 18.41
N ILE A 446 -43.70 4.28 17.14
CA ILE A 446 -45.02 4.76 16.79
C ILE A 446 -46.08 3.77 17.30
N LEU A 447 -45.93 2.45 17.04
CA LEU A 447 -46.83 1.43 17.51
C LEU A 447 -46.93 1.38 19.05
N ARG A 448 -45.78 1.43 19.73
CA ARG A 448 -45.76 1.47 21.22
C ARG A 448 -46.41 2.72 21.78
N ALA A 449 -46.25 3.87 21.10
CA ALA A 449 -46.89 5.11 21.54
C ALA A 449 -48.43 5.07 21.37
N LEU A 450 -48.92 4.50 20.25
CA LEU A 450 -50.35 4.29 20.03
C LEU A 450 -50.95 3.27 20.99
N ASP A 451 -50.19 2.27 21.41
CA ASP A 451 -50.61 1.30 22.42
C ASP A 451 -50.75 1.93 23.81
N ARG A 452 -49.89 2.92 24.13
CA ARG A 452 -49.98 3.69 25.38
C ARG A 452 -51.10 4.75 25.37
N ASP A 453 -51.26 5.43 24.24
CA ASP A 453 -52.25 6.46 24.03
C ASP A 453 -52.93 6.27 22.65
N SER A 454 -54.05 5.63 22.65
CA SER A 454 -54.83 5.36 21.44
C SER A 454 -55.41 6.64 20.80
N SER A 455 -55.36 7.78 21.48
CA SER A 455 -55.76 9.08 20.91
C SER A 455 -54.73 9.58 19.88
N GLY A 456 -53.48 9.05 19.90
CA GLY A 456 -52.41 9.40 19.01
C GLY A 456 -51.86 10.85 19.22
N MET A 457 -52.16 11.44 20.36
CA MET A 457 -51.79 12.84 20.69
C MET A 457 -50.34 13.02 21.17
N ILE A 458 -49.64 11.90 21.48
CA ILE A 458 -48.24 11.89 21.81
C ILE A 458 -47.42 12.44 20.63
N THR A 459 -46.40 13.28 20.89
CA THR A 459 -45.52 13.78 19.81
C THR A 459 -44.50 12.73 19.39
N VAL A 460 -43.97 12.85 18.17
CA VAL A 460 -42.92 11.96 17.70
C VAL A 460 -41.62 12.09 18.52
N GLU A 461 -41.37 13.25 19.11
CA GLU A 461 -40.25 13.49 20.02
C GLU A 461 -40.38 12.71 21.33
N GLU A 462 -41.60 12.69 21.92
CA GLU A 462 -41.91 11.91 23.13
C GLU A 462 -41.90 10.41 22.87
N ALA A 463 -42.29 9.97 21.64
CA ALA A 463 -42.32 8.57 21.24
C ALA A 463 -40.97 8.02 20.83
N GLY A 464 -40.12 8.86 20.26
CA GLY A 464 -38.84 8.48 19.67
C GLY A 464 -37.69 8.42 20.67
N SER A 465 -36.47 8.26 20.15
CA SER A 465 -35.24 8.28 20.92
C SER A 465 -34.47 9.58 20.65
N THR A 466 -34.13 10.30 21.71
CA THR A 466 -33.27 11.49 21.68
C THR A 466 -31.79 11.15 21.89
N ARG A 467 -31.49 9.93 22.40
CA ARG A 467 -30.11 9.42 22.48
C ARG A 467 -29.71 8.84 21.14
N LEU A 468 -29.03 9.63 20.33
CA LEU A 468 -28.66 9.26 18.98
C LEU A 468 -27.30 8.57 18.93
N VAL A 469 -27.22 7.50 18.15
CA VAL A 469 -25.95 6.93 17.65
C VAL A 469 -25.80 7.44 16.23
N VAL A 470 -24.74 8.20 15.97
CA VAL A 470 -24.52 8.86 14.68
C VAL A 470 -23.31 8.27 13.94
N THR A 471 -23.25 8.51 12.63
CA THR A 471 -22.11 8.19 11.78
C THR A 471 -21.80 9.39 10.89
N TYR A 472 -20.61 9.40 10.25
CA TYR A 472 -20.15 10.51 9.44
C TYR A 472 -19.95 10.06 7.99
N PRO A 473 -20.04 10.97 6.99
CA PRO A 473 -19.92 10.63 5.57
C PRO A 473 -18.60 9.94 5.20
N ASP A 474 -17.52 10.28 5.87
CA ASP A 474 -16.16 9.78 5.64
C ASP A 474 -15.83 8.48 6.38
N GLU A 475 -16.72 8.00 7.26
CA GLU A 475 -16.56 6.70 7.91
C GLU A 475 -16.79 5.55 6.94
N LEU A 476 -16.20 4.40 7.25
CA LEU A 476 -16.43 3.18 6.48
C LEU A 476 -17.76 2.54 6.87
N VAL A 477 -18.42 1.92 5.89
CA VAL A 477 -19.68 1.19 6.12
C VAL A 477 -19.51 0.06 7.14
N SER A 478 -18.34 -0.58 7.19
CA SER A 478 -18.01 -1.58 8.20
C SER A 478 -17.97 -0.99 9.63
N GLU A 479 -17.41 0.22 9.80
CA GLU A 479 -17.39 0.93 11.10
C GLU A 479 -18.81 1.30 11.54
N ALA A 480 -19.62 1.81 10.60
CA ALA A 480 -21.02 2.13 10.84
C ALA A 480 -21.85 0.87 11.19
N ALA A 481 -21.62 -0.25 10.49
CA ALA A 481 -22.25 -1.53 10.79
C ALA A 481 -21.87 -2.06 12.19
N ALA A 482 -20.60 -1.92 12.59
CA ALA A 482 -20.14 -2.26 13.93
C ALA A 482 -20.84 -1.40 15.00
N LYS A 483 -20.99 -0.08 14.78
CA LYS A 483 -21.78 0.79 15.67
C LYS A 483 -23.22 0.33 15.81
N MET A 484 -23.87 -0.07 14.69
CA MET A 484 -25.23 -0.60 14.72
C MET A 484 -25.34 -1.87 15.58
N LEU A 485 -24.37 -2.78 15.46
CA LEU A 485 -24.33 -4.03 16.23
C LEU A 485 -24.04 -3.79 17.72
N HIS A 486 -23.03 -2.97 18.04
CA HIS A 486 -22.65 -2.72 19.43
C HIS A 486 -23.70 -1.94 20.22
N GLN A 487 -24.47 -1.05 19.56
CA GLN A 487 -25.48 -0.22 20.19
C GLN A 487 -26.90 -0.79 19.99
N ASP A 488 -27.02 -1.97 19.38
CA ASP A 488 -28.30 -2.63 19.04
C ASP A 488 -29.28 -1.71 18.31
N VAL A 489 -28.77 -0.91 17.37
CA VAL A 489 -29.57 -0.02 16.51
C VAL A 489 -29.55 -0.49 15.07
N GLY A 490 -30.66 -0.35 14.36
CA GLY A 490 -30.75 -0.77 12.96
C GLY A 490 -30.48 0.35 11.95
N ARG A 491 -30.27 1.59 12.44
CA ARG A 491 -30.20 2.79 11.61
C ARG A 491 -29.36 3.85 12.30
N LEU A 492 -28.66 4.64 11.48
CA LEU A 492 -27.80 5.73 11.94
C LEU A 492 -28.15 7.00 11.17
N PRO A 493 -28.45 8.11 11.85
CA PRO A 493 -28.34 9.42 11.23
C PRO A 493 -26.92 9.67 10.78
N VAL A 494 -26.76 10.17 9.56
CA VAL A 494 -25.45 10.64 9.06
C VAL A 494 -25.39 12.13 9.27
N VAL A 495 -24.41 12.60 10.02
CA VAL A 495 -24.30 14.01 10.43
C VAL A 495 -23.01 14.65 9.95
N ASP A 496 -23.01 15.98 9.88
CA ASP A 496 -21.81 16.75 9.57
C ASP A 496 -20.83 16.69 10.75
N ARG A 497 -19.54 16.44 10.48
CA ARG A 497 -18.51 16.42 11.56
C ARG A 497 -18.35 17.74 12.30
N SER A 498 -18.66 18.86 11.66
CA SER A 498 -18.58 20.19 12.26
C SER A 498 -19.80 20.54 13.10
N ASP A 499 -20.94 19.91 12.83
CA ASP A 499 -22.21 20.11 13.56
C ASP A 499 -23.02 18.81 13.58
N GLU A 500 -22.94 18.05 14.67
CA GLU A 500 -23.67 16.78 14.85
C GLU A 500 -25.19 16.94 14.85
N ARG A 501 -25.71 18.16 14.97
CA ARG A 501 -27.14 18.45 14.85
C ARG A 501 -27.60 18.66 13.41
N LYS A 502 -26.68 18.70 12.46
CA LYS A 502 -26.97 18.81 11.03
C LYS A 502 -26.96 17.45 10.38
N ALA A 503 -28.15 16.87 10.16
CA ALA A 503 -28.27 15.64 9.42
C ALA A 503 -27.98 15.88 7.93
N VAL A 504 -27.04 15.11 7.35
CA VAL A 504 -26.66 15.15 5.93
C VAL A 504 -27.08 13.88 5.20
N GLY A 505 -27.55 12.87 5.89
CA GLY A 505 -27.98 11.62 5.31
C GLY A 505 -28.59 10.67 6.34
N TYR A 506 -28.92 9.48 5.85
CA TYR A 506 -29.52 8.39 6.61
C TYR A 506 -28.94 7.07 6.16
N LEU A 507 -28.52 6.23 7.08
CA LEU A 507 -27.95 4.91 6.81
C LEU A 507 -28.77 3.83 7.52
N GLY A 508 -29.41 2.95 6.74
CA GLY A 508 -30.15 1.79 7.24
C GLY A 508 -29.45 0.47 6.91
N ARG A 509 -29.86 -0.63 7.57
CA ARG A 509 -29.35 -1.98 7.26
C ARG A 509 -29.58 -2.38 5.80
N ALA A 510 -30.70 -1.96 5.21
CA ALA A 510 -31.02 -2.23 3.82
C ALA A 510 -30.02 -1.55 2.86
N SER A 511 -29.62 -0.31 3.16
CA SER A 511 -28.63 0.45 2.38
C SER A 511 -27.26 -0.24 2.42
N ILE A 512 -26.87 -0.78 3.59
CA ILE A 512 -25.62 -1.56 3.76
C ILE A 512 -25.65 -2.84 2.93
N LEU A 513 -26.74 -3.60 2.97
CA LEU A 513 -26.90 -4.83 2.17
C LEU A 513 -26.95 -4.52 0.67
N ALA A 514 -27.62 -3.44 0.27
CA ALA A 514 -27.64 -2.99 -1.12
C ALA A 514 -26.25 -2.57 -1.63
N ALA A 515 -25.47 -1.88 -0.79
CA ALA A 515 -24.09 -1.51 -1.11
C ALA A 515 -23.20 -2.76 -1.31
N ARG A 516 -23.30 -3.75 -0.43
CA ARG A 516 -22.60 -5.04 -0.56
C ARG A 516 -22.98 -5.75 -1.87
N THR A 517 -24.26 -5.81 -2.18
CA THR A 517 -24.75 -6.47 -3.41
C THR A 517 -24.32 -5.71 -4.65
N ARG A 518 -24.35 -4.36 -4.63
CA ARG A 518 -23.89 -3.52 -5.73
C ARG A 518 -22.40 -3.73 -5.98
N ARG A 519 -21.57 -3.70 -4.92
CA ARG A 519 -20.13 -3.92 -5.03
C ARG A 519 -19.80 -5.30 -5.63
N LEU A 520 -20.45 -6.36 -5.13
CA LEU A 520 -20.30 -7.72 -5.67
C LEU A 520 -20.75 -7.81 -7.14
N ARG A 521 -21.79 -7.08 -7.52
CA ARG A 521 -22.26 -7.02 -8.92
C ARG A 521 -21.27 -6.26 -9.80
N ASP A 522 -20.78 -5.11 -9.35
CA ASP A 522 -19.81 -4.28 -10.10
C ASP A 522 -18.49 -5.03 -10.32
N GLU A 523 -18.09 -5.89 -9.37
CA GLU A 523 -16.94 -6.77 -9.51
C GLU A 523 -17.09 -7.78 -10.67
N HIS A 524 -18.30 -8.20 -11.00
CA HIS A 524 -18.60 -9.23 -12.01
C HIS A 524 -19.06 -8.65 -13.36
N VAL A 525 -19.25 -7.34 -13.48
CA VAL A 525 -19.60 -6.71 -14.76
C VAL A 525 -18.39 -6.67 -15.67
N ARG A 526 -18.47 -7.32 -16.85
CA ARG A 526 -17.45 -7.25 -17.88
C ARG A 526 -17.50 -5.89 -18.55
N GLU A 527 -16.37 -5.18 -18.56
CA GLU A 527 -16.21 -3.91 -19.27
C GLU A 527 -15.78 -4.17 -20.71
N GLN A 528 -16.30 -3.39 -21.68
CA GLN A 528 -15.90 -3.49 -23.08
C GLN A 528 -14.42 -3.14 -23.23
N GLY A 529 -13.63 -4.08 -23.80
CA GLY A 529 -12.25 -3.85 -24.17
C GLY A 529 -12.15 -2.95 -25.40
N TRP A 530 -10.96 -2.39 -25.65
CA TRP A 530 -10.71 -1.48 -26.79
C TRP A 530 -11.03 -2.12 -28.14
N TRP A 531 -10.94 -3.44 -28.28
CA TRP A 531 -11.29 -4.18 -29.52
C TRP A 531 -12.80 -4.21 -29.78
N GLY A 532 -13.65 -4.17 -28.75
CA GLY A 532 -15.12 -4.14 -28.87
C GLY A 532 -15.65 -2.81 -29.42
N THR A 533 -14.95 -1.70 -29.16
CA THR A 533 -15.34 -0.38 -29.67
C THR A 533 -15.03 -0.19 -31.15
N ALA A 534 -14.04 -0.87 -31.70
CA ALA A 534 -13.73 -0.85 -33.14
C ALA A 534 -14.77 -1.62 -33.96
N ALA A 535 -15.22 -2.80 -33.47
CA ALA A 535 -16.22 -3.62 -34.17
C ALA A 535 -17.61 -2.95 -34.18
N SER A 536 -18.00 -2.22 -33.13
CA SER A 536 -19.30 -1.53 -33.09
C SER A 536 -19.36 -0.26 -33.97
N ARG A 537 -18.22 0.33 -34.31
CA ARG A 537 -18.17 1.46 -35.26
C ARG A 537 -18.27 1.01 -36.71
N THR A 538 -17.79 -0.18 -37.06
CA THR A 538 -17.91 -0.73 -38.42
C THR A 538 -19.33 -1.19 -38.76
N THR A 539 -20.10 -1.64 -37.75
CA THR A 539 -21.49 -2.10 -37.98
C THR A 539 -22.49 -0.93 -38.09
N LYS A 540 -22.17 0.29 -37.62
CA LYS A 540 -23.03 1.46 -37.74
C LYS A 540 -22.86 2.23 -39.08
N VAL A 541 -21.84 1.90 -39.88
CA VAL A 541 -21.58 2.54 -41.18
C VAL A 541 -22.20 1.76 -42.36
N GLN A 542 -22.68 0.52 -42.12
CA GLN A 542 -23.36 -0.28 -43.14
C GLN A 542 -24.89 -0.31 -43.02
N GLY A 543 -25.48 0.54 -42.19
CA GLY A 543 -26.93 0.59 -41.91
C GLY A 543 -27.53 2.01 -42.06
N SER A 544 -26.98 2.86 -42.97
CA SER A 544 -27.61 4.12 -43.36
C SER A 544 -27.70 4.24 -44.89
#